data_e9a6cd80cded1b163fc7409fbbfd4f57
#
_entry.id   e9a6cd80cded1b163fc7409fbbfd4f57
#
_cell.length_a   1.000
_cell.length_b   1.000
_cell.length_c   1.000
_cell.angle_alpha   90.00
_cell.angle_beta   90.00
_cell.angle_gamma   90.00
#
_symmetry.space_group_name_H-M   'P 1'
#
loop_
_entity.id
_entity.type
_entity.pdbx_description
1 polymer ?
#
loop_
_entity_poly.entity_id
_entity_poly.type
_entity_poly.pdbx_seq_one_letter_code
_entity_poly.pdbx_strand_id
1 'polypeptide(L)'
;EIMPSLVGSEMCIRDRMYADLKQMGNLKDKETAAAFNRKQKELNALSAIDYEAVNRVKWEYFHQIFKQEGEKVLDSKAFRSFFEANKDWLQPYAVFSYLRDLYHTPNFREWPQYSEYNAQEIEELCRPDTADYAHIAIYFYIQFNLHLQLLEATTYAREHGVVLKGDIPIGISRNSVEAWTEPYYFNLNGQAGAPPDDFSINGQNWGFPTYNWDVME
;
A
#
# COMPACT_ATOMS: atom_id res chain seq x y z
N GLU A 1 -6.39 17.58 0.33
CA GLU A 1 -5.03 17.06 -0.01
C GLU A 1 -5.19 15.64 -0.54
N ILE A 2 -4.84 15.44 -1.80
CA ILE A 2 -4.78 14.10 -2.40
C ILE A 2 -3.59 13.41 -1.73
N MET A 3 -3.85 12.31 -1.06
CA MET A 3 -2.82 11.56 -0.33
C MET A 3 -1.63 11.24 -1.25
N PRO A 4 -0.38 11.48 -0.83
CA PRO A 4 0.83 11.18 -1.64
C PRO A 4 0.92 9.74 -2.15
N SER A 5 0.22 8.81 -1.51
CA SER A 5 0.14 7.40 -1.89
C SER A 5 -0.69 7.11 -3.15
N LEU A 6 -1.34 8.11 -3.74
CA LEU A 6 -2.13 7.96 -4.97
C LEU A 6 -1.34 8.25 -6.25
N VAL A 7 -0.10 8.69 -6.11
CA VAL A 7 0.75 9.04 -7.25
C VAL A 7 1.94 8.10 -7.28
N GLY A 8 1.90 7.11 -8.13
CA GLY A 8 3.13 6.53 -8.60
C GLY A 8 3.53 5.13 -8.16
N SER A 9 2.63 4.28 -7.72
CA SER A 9 2.97 2.86 -7.66
C SER A 9 1.81 1.98 -8.14
N GLU A 10 2.11 0.79 -8.65
CA GLU A 10 1.11 -0.27 -8.89
C GLU A 10 0.25 -0.55 -7.65
N MET A 11 0.65 -0.02 -6.52
CA MET A 11 0.06 -0.14 -5.21
C MET A 11 -1.20 0.70 -5.01
N CYS A 12 -1.44 1.74 -5.82
CA CYS A 12 -2.68 2.51 -5.77
C CYS A 12 -3.91 1.63 -5.99
N ILE A 13 -3.82 0.63 -6.85
CA ILE A 13 -4.90 -0.33 -7.14
C ILE A 13 -5.12 -1.29 -5.95
N ARG A 14 -4.07 -1.51 -5.16
CA ARG A 14 -4.09 -2.38 -3.97
C ARG A 14 -3.97 -1.59 -2.66
N ASP A 15 -4.41 -0.34 -2.67
CA ASP A 15 -4.47 0.43 -1.44
C ASP A 15 -5.46 -0.23 -0.46
N ARG A 16 -5.04 -0.35 0.78
CA ARG A 16 -5.83 -0.92 1.88
C ARG A 16 -7.20 -0.26 2.06
N MET A 17 -7.36 0.97 1.57
CA MET A 17 -8.64 1.67 1.57
C MET A 17 -9.71 0.95 0.74
N TYR A 18 -9.34 0.26 -0.33
CA TYR A 18 -10.27 -0.47 -1.19
C TYR A 18 -10.64 -1.86 -0.66
N ALA A 19 -9.98 -2.36 0.40
CA ALA A 19 -10.31 -3.67 0.96
C ALA A 19 -11.77 -3.75 1.43
N ASP A 20 -12.49 -4.74 0.94
CA ASP A 20 -13.77 -5.15 1.51
C ASP A 20 -13.53 -5.99 2.77
N LEU A 21 -13.79 -5.38 3.92
CA LEU A 21 -13.56 -6.02 5.22
C LEU A 21 -14.42 -7.27 5.42
N LYS A 22 -15.61 -7.33 4.81
CA LYS A 22 -16.52 -8.49 4.96
C LYS A 22 -15.96 -9.72 4.26
N GLN A 23 -15.27 -9.54 3.14
CA GLN A 23 -14.63 -10.65 2.43
C GLN A 23 -13.38 -11.17 3.15
N MET A 24 -12.76 -10.36 4.01
CA MET A 24 -11.61 -10.79 4.82
C MET A 24 -12.01 -11.70 6.00
N GLY A 25 -13.30 -11.76 6.32
CA GLY A 25 -13.87 -12.56 7.41
C GLY A 25 -14.59 -11.74 8.46
N ASN A 26 -15.30 -12.43 9.34
CA ASN A 26 -16.05 -11.79 10.42
C ASN A 26 -15.28 -11.89 11.73
N LEU A 27 -15.28 -10.81 12.50
CA LEU A 27 -14.71 -10.81 13.85
C LEU A 27 -15.54 -11.72 14.76
N LYS A 28 -14.88 -12.60 15.51
CA LYS A 28 -15.52 -13.57 16.41
C LYS A 28 -16.07 -12.90 17.67
N ASP A 29 -15.39 -11.85 18.15
CA ASP A 29 -15.88 -11.08 19.28
C ASP A 29 -17.08 -10.22 18.88
N LYS A 30 -18.24 -10.49 19.49
CA LYS A 30 -19.49 -9.83 19.14
C LYS A 30 -19.52 -8.34 19.48
N GLU A 31 -18.85 -7.95 20.56
CA GLU A 31 -18.82 -6.56 21.00
C GLU A 31 -17.97 -5.71 20.04
N THR A 32 -16.79 -6.20 19.71
CA THR A 32 -15.89 -5.59 18.72
C THR A 32 -16.56 -5.51 17.35
N ALA A 33 -17.19 -6.59 16.88
CA ALA A 33 -17.91 -6.60 15.61
C ALA A 33 -19.07 -5.58 15.59
N ALA A 34 -19.82 -5.46 16.69
CA ALA A 34 -20.89 -4.47 16.82
C ALA A 34 -20.34 -3.03 16.83
N ALA A 35 -19.17 -2.80 17.45
CA ALA A 35 -18.50 -1.50 17.44
C ALA A 35 -18.09 -1.09 16.01
N PHE A 36 -17.49 -1.98 15.23
CA PHE A 36 -17.15 -1.71 13.82
C PHE A 36 -18.40 -1.46 12.96
N ASN A 37 -19.49 -2.21 13.16
CA ASN A 37 -20.74 -1.97 12.45
C ASN A 37 -21.35 -0.58 12.76
N ARG A 38 -21.23 -0.11 13.99
CA ARG A 38 -21.65 1.27 14.35
C ARG A 38 -20.79 2.31 13.64
N LYS A 39 -19.45 2.17 13.71
CA LYS A 39 -18.50 3.04 13.03
C LYS A 39 -18.74 3.10 11.52
N GLN A 40 -18.97 1.96 10.89
CA GLN A 40 -19.30 1.89 9.46
C GLN A 40 -20.57 2.69 9.13
N LYS A 41 -21.63 2.55 9.95
CA LYS A 41 -22.87 3.31 9.75
C LYS A 41 -22.66 4.81 9.94
N GLU A 42 -21.91 5.21 10.95
CA GLU A 42 -21.57 6.61 11.22
C GLU A 42 -20.82 7.24 10.03
N LEU A 43 -19.77 6.57 9.55
CA LEU A 43 -18.96 7.06 8.42
C LEU A 43 -19.75 7.09 7.10
N ASN A 44 -20.60 6.10 6.85
CA ASN A 44 -21.45 6.06 5.66
C ASN A 44 -22.59 7.10 5.68
N ALA A 45 -22.91 7.67 6.82
CA ALA A 45 -23.92 8.73 6.95
C ALA A 45 -23.36 10.13 6.69
N LEU A 46 -22.05 10.27 6.55
CA LEU A 46 -21.41 11.56 6.23
C LEU A 46 -21.76 11.99 4.81
N SER A 47 -21.88 13.29 4.58
CA SER A 47 -22.13 13.89 3.27
C SER A 47 -20.92 13.83 2.34
N ALA A 48 -19.73 13.69 2.89
CA ALA A 48 -18.47 13.50 2.18
C ALA A 48 -17.63 12.44 2.90
N ILE A 49 -16.76 11.75 2.16
CA ILE A 49 -15.90 10.70 2.74
C ILE A 49 -14.83 11.33 3.62
N ASP A 50 -14.78 10.91 4.87
CA ASP A 50 -13.65 11.15 5.77
C ASP A 50 -12.61 10.03 5.58
N TYR A 51 -11.67 10.24 4.65
CA TYR A 51 -10.65 9.26 4.30
C TYR A 51 -9.76 8.86 5.48
N GLU A 52 -9.43 9.80 6.35
CA GLU A 52 -8.57 9.53 7.52
C GLU A 52 -9.31 8.66 8.54
N ALA A 53 -10.58 8.99 8.83
CA ALA A 53 -11.39 8.17 9.74
C ALA A 53 -11.65 6.78 9.18
N VAL A 54 -11.94 6.65 7.88
CA VAL A 54 -12.10 5.35 7.21
C VAL A 54 -10.83 4.53 7.29
N ASN A 55 -9.67 5.10 6.97
CA ASN A 55 -8.38 4.40 7.06
C ASN A 55 -8.08 3.94 8.48
N ARG A 56 -8.29 4.79 9.48
CA ARG A 56 -8.08 4.44 10.89
C ARG A 56 -8.95 3.25 11.32
N VAL A 57 -10.24 3.29 10.99
CA VAL A 57 -11.18 2.21 11.33
C VAL A 57 -10.82 0.92 10.59
N LYS A 58 -10.46 0.99 9.31
CA LYS A 58 -10.00 -0.19 8.56
C LYS A 58 -8.71 -0.76 9.13
N TRP A 59 -7.78 0.10 9.55
CA TRP A 59 -6.53 -0.35 10.16
C TRP A 59 -6.75 -1.10 11.48
N GLU A 60 -7.63 -0.59 12.33
CA GLU A 60 -8.06 -1.30 13.55
C GLU A 60 -8.68 -2.67 13.22
N TYR A 61 -9.52 -2.75 12.17
CA TYR A 61 -10.12 -4.01 11.74
C TYR A 61 -9.07 -5.00 11.24
N PHE A 62 -8.11 -4.55 10.44
CA PHE A 62 -7.02 -5.40 9.94
C PHE A 62 -6.23 -6.03 11.09
N HIS A 63 -5.92 -5.28 12.12
CA HIS A 63 -5.25 -5.83 13.31
C HIS A 63 -6.08 -6.91 14.01
N GLN A 64 -7.37 -6.68 14.16
CA GLN A 64 -8.25 -7.66 14.83
C GLN A 64 -8.41 -8.94 13.99
N ILE A 65 -8.66 -8.81 12.70
CA ILE A 65 -8.84 -9.98 11.84
C ILE A 65 -7.52 -10.71 11.59
N PHE A 66 -6.41 -10.01 11.49
CA PHE A 66 -5.08 -10.60 11.37
C PHE A 66 -4.70 -11.41 12.63
N LYS A 67 -4.96 -10.88 13.82
CA LYS A 67 -4.77 -11.61 15.08
C LYS A 67 -5.61 -12.90 15.13
N GLN A 68 -6.78 -12.90 14.50
CA GLN A 68 -7.72 -14.02 14.50
C GLN A 68 -7.42 -15.07 13.44
N GLU A 69 -7.05 -14.67 12.23
CA GLU A 69 -6.95 -15.54 11.04
C GLU A 69 -5.58 -15.48 10.36
N GLY A 70 -4.69 -14.56 10.76
CA GLY A 70 -3.43 -14.30 10.07
C GLY A 70 -2.55 -15.52 9.92
N GLU A 71 -2.26 -16.22 11.01
CA GLU A 71 -1.43 -17.43 11.00
C GLU A 71 -1.96 -18.48 10.02
N LYS A 72 -3.26 -18.77 10.11
CA LYS A 72 -3.91 -19.76 9.22
C LYS A 72 -3.82 -19.34 7.75
N VAL A 73 -3.98 -18.05 7.46
CA VAL A 73 -3.92 -17.56 6.08
C VAL A 73 -2.49 -17.59 5.54
N LEU A 74 -1.51 -17.14 6.33
CA LEU A 74 -0.09 -17.15 5.95
C LEU A 74 0.45 -18.57 5.75
N ASP A 75 -0.08 -19.55 6.47
CA ASP A 75 0.27 -20.96 6.29
C ASP A 75 -0.42 -21.63 5.10
N SER A 76 -1.40 -20.99 4.49
CA SER A 76 -2.14 -21.57 3.37
C SER A 76 -1.28 -21.73 2.11
N LYS A 77 -1.56 -22.78 1.32
CA LYS A 77 -0.90 -22.98 0.02
C LYS A 77 -1.13 -21.81 -0.93
N ALA A 78 -2.34 -21.19 -0.89
CA ALA A 78 -2.69 -20.07 -1.73
C ALA A 78 -1.83 -18.84 -1.41
N PHE A 79 -1.65 -18.53 -0.13
CA PHE A 79 -0.78 -17.44 0.28
C PHE A 79 0.68 -17.71 -0.11
N ARG A 80 1.20 -18.90 0.15
CA ARG A 80 2.59 -19.24 -0.21
C ARG A 80 2.85 -19.09 -1.71
N SER A 81 1.91 -19.53 -2.55
CA SER A 81 2.04 -19.33 -4.01
C SER A 81 2.00 -17.85 -4.39
N PHE A 82 1.14 -17.08 -3.77
CA PHE A 82 1.08 -15.62 -3.97
C PHE A 82 2.38 -14.95 -3.51
N PHE A 83 2.87 -15.29 -2.33
CA PHE A 83 4.10 -14.73 -1.77
C PHE A 83 5.31 -15.00 -2.67
N GLU A 84 5.52 -16.24 -3.08
CA GLU A 84 6.64 -16.60 -3.97
C GLU A 84 6.59 -15.89 -5.33
N ALA A 85 5.40 -15.68 -5.86
CA ALA A 85 5.23 -14.98 -7.14
C ALA A 85 5.39 -13.44 -7.03
N ASN A 86 5.36 -12.89 -5.81
CA ASN A 86 5.32 -11.45 -5.58
C ASN A 86 6.38 -10.94 -4.58
N LYS A 87 7.22 -11.79 -4.03
CA LYS A 87 8.13 -11.45 -2.93
C LYS A 87 9.08 -10.28 -3.25
N ASP A 88 9.48 -10.14 -4.50
CA ASP A 88 10.43 -9.13 -4.94
C ASP A 88 9.94 -7.70 -4.67
N TRP A 89 8.63 -7.46 -4.81
CA TRP A 89 8.03 -6.16 -4.47
C TRP A 89 7.35 -6.17 -3.11
N LEU A 90 6.80 -7.32 -2.68
CA LEU A 90 5.95 -7.43 -1.50
C LEU A 90 6.74 -7.30 -0.20
N GLN A 91 7.96 -7.87 -0.14
CA GLN A 91 8.82 -7.76 1.04
C GLN A 91 9.29 -6.32 1.27
N PRO A 92 9.91 -5.62 0.31
CA PRO A 92 10.29 -4.22 0.52
C PRO A 92 9.09 -3.32 0.81
N TYR A 93 7.94 -3.55 0.18
CA TYR A 93 6.72 -2.82 0.49
C TYR A 93 6.26 -2.99 1.94
N ALA A 94 6.21 -4.22 2.42
CA ALA A 94 5.74 -4.51 3.77
C ALA A 94 6.69 -3.93 4.82
N VAL A 95 8.00 -4.06 4.61
CA VAL A 95 9.02 -3.49 5.51
C VAL A 95 9.00 -1.96 5.46
N PHE A 96 8.93 -1.36 4.27
CA PHE A 96 8.78 0.10 4.14
C PHE A 96 7.54 0.61 4.90
N SER A 97 6.41 -0.06 4.73
CA SER A 97 5.16 0.30 5.40
C SER A 97 5.26 0.17 6.92
N TYR A 98 5.91 -0.89 7.40
CA TYR A 98 6.19 -1.08 8.82
C TYR A 98 7.11 0.02 9.38
N LEU A 99 8.23 0.30 8.72
CA LEU A 99 9.20 1.31 9.17
C LEU A 99 8.59 2.73 9.13
N ARG A 100 7.81 3.05 8.09
CA ARG A 100 7.04 4.30 8.01
C ARG A 100 6.12 4.48 9.21
N ASP A 101 5.40 3.44 9.58
CA ASP A 101 4.46 3.50 10.71
C ASP A 101 5.22 3.50 12.06
N LEU A 102 6.34 2.78 12.16
CA LEU A 102 7.22 2.77 13.34
C LEU A 102 7.86 4.13 13.61
N TYR A 103 8.40 4.77 12.56
CA TYR A 103 9.07 6.06 12.65
C TYR A 103 8.14 7.27 12.43
N HIS A 104 6.86 7.03 12.16
CA HIS A 104 5.84 8.06 11.93
C HIS A 104 6.17 9.04 10.79
N THR A 105 6.98 8.62 9.83
CA THR A 105 7.34 9.41 8.65
C THR A 105 7.59 8.51 7.43
N PRO A 106 7.06 8.85 6.24
CA PRO A 106 7.40 8.18 5.01
C PRO A 106 8.76 8.59 4.45
N ASN A 107 9.39 9.63 5.01
CA ASN A 107 10.71 10.09 4.61
C ASN A 107 11.79 9.14 5.13
N PHE A 108 12.06 8.09 4.37
CA PHE A 108 13.03 7.06 4.75
C PHE A 108 14.44 7.60 5.00
N ARG A 109 14.79 8.77 4.47
CA ARG A 109 16.09 9.43 4.72
C ARG A 109 16.25 9.92 6.17
N GLU A 110 15.14 10.09 6.87
CA GLU A 110 15.09 10.48 8.29
C GLU A 110 15.04 9.28 9.25
N TRP A 111 14.93 8.06 8.71
CA TRP A 111 14.89 6.88 9.54
C TRP A 111 16.25 6.63 10.19
N PRO A 112 16.30 6.32 11.50
CA PRO A 112 17.54 6.07 12.21
C PRO A 112 18.24 4.78 11.77
N GLN A 113 17.48 3.83 11.18
CA GLN A 113 17.96 2.59 10.58
C GLN A 113 17.20 2.36 9.27
N TYR A 114 17.81 1.63 8.35
CA TYR A 114 17.22 1.30 7.03
C TYR A 114 16.91 2.51 6.14
N SER A 115 17.58 3.64 6.36
CA SER A 115 17.49 4.81 5.46
C SER A 115 18.02 4.50 4.05
N GLU A 116 18.93 3.55 3.93
CA GLU A 116 19.39 2.96 2.68
C GLU A 116 18.84 1.55 2.53
N TYR A 117 18.35 1.21 1.36
CA TYR A 117 17.79 -0.10 1.07
C TYR A 117 18.91 -1.15 0.96
N ASN A 118 18.74 -2.27 1.66
CA ASN A 118 19.56 -3.46 1.54
C ASN A 118 18.67 -4.69 1.46
N ALA A 119 18.63 -5.33 0.29
CA ALA A 119 17.75 -6.47 0.03
C ALA A 119 17.92 -7.62 1.04
N GLN A 120 19.17 -7.90 1.46
CA GLN A 120 19.45 -8.97 2.40
C GLN A 120 18.91 -8.66 3.80
N GLU A 121 19.08 -7.43 4.28
CA GLU A 121 18.53 -7.01 5.57
C GLU A 121 17.00 -7.03 5.58
N ILE A 122 16.37 -6.67 4.45
CA ILE A 122 14.91 -6.71 4.29
C ILE A 122 14.40 -8.15 4.29
N GLU A 123 15.09 -9.05 3.60
CA GLU A 123 14.75 -10.48 3.63
C GLU A 123 14.86 -11.06 5.05
N GLU A 124 15.91 -10.68 5.80
CA GLU A 124 16.11 -11.10 7.19
C GLU A 124 14.96 -10.61 8.08
N LEU A 125 14.52 -9.35 7.95
CA LEU A 125 13.38 -8.81 8.70
C LEU A 125 12.06 -9.54 8.40
N CYS A 126 11.91 -10.06 7.19
CA CYS A 126 10.73 -10.81 6.77
C CYS A 126 10.70 -12.26 7.23
N ARG A 127 11.69 -12.72 8.00
CA ARG A 127 11.73 -14.10 8.51
C ARG A 127 10.76 -14.28 9.68
N PRO A 128 10.02 -15.40 9.73
CA PRO A 128 9.04 -15.66 10.78
C PRO A 128 9.58 -15.72 12.21
N ASP A 129 10.89 -15.93 12.36
CA ASP A 129 11.58 -16.00 13.66
C ASP A 129 12.05 -14.66 14.21
N THR A 130 11.82 -13.56 13.48
CA THR A 130 12.17 -12.21 13.94
C THR A 130 11.09 -11.58 14.82
N ALA A 131 11.51 -10.68 15.72
CA ALA A 131 10.59 -9.99 16.62
C ALA A 131 9.58 -9.09 15.89
N ASP A 132 9.99 -8.54 14.74
CA ASP A 132 9.20 -7.58 13.96
C ASP A 132 8.28 -8.27 12.93
N TYR A 133 8.45 -9.59 12.72
CA TYR A 133 7.71 -10.33 11.70
C TYR A 133 6.20 -10.12 11.75
N ALA A 134 5.59 -10.17 12.92
CA ALA A 134 4.15 -10.02 13.06
C ALA A 134 3.66 -8.63 12.59
N HIS A 135 4.49 -7.60 12.80
CA HIS A 135 4.22 -6.23 12.37
C HIS A 135 4.40 -6.04 10.86
N ILE A 136 5.26 -6.84 10.24
CA ILE A 136 5.48 -6.85 8.79
C ILE A 136 4.44 -7.74 8.10
N ALA A 137 4.17 -8.92 8.64
CA ALA A 137 3.30 -9.92 8.05
C ALA A 137 1.84 -9.48 7.89
N ILE A 138 1.36 -8.53 8.69
CA ILE A 138 0.04 -7.93 8.51
C ILE A 138 -0.11 -7.27 7.13
N TYR A 139 0.97 -6.67 6.59
CA TYR A 139 0.96 -6.08 5.24
C TYR A 139 0.90 -7.16 4.16
N PHE A 140 1.58 -8.29 4.35
CA PHE A 140 1.45 -9.46 3.47
C PHE A 140 0.00 -9.96 3.44
N TYR A 141 -0.61 -10.09 4.61
CA TYR A 141 -1.99 -10.53 4.76
C TYR A 141 -2.97 -9.58 4.06
N ILE A 142 -2.81 -8.28 4.24
CA ILE A 142 -3.66 -7.26 3.60
C ILE A 142 -3.51 -7.34 2.07
N GLN A 143 -2.29 -7.36 1.56
CA GLN A 143 -2.02 -7.41 0.12
C GLN A 143 -2.52 -8.71 -0.53
N PHE A 144 -2.42 -9.82 0.17
CA PHE A 144 -3.01 -11.08 -0.30
C PHE A 144 -4.54 -11.01 -0.42
N ASN A 145 -5.21 -10.47 0.58
CA ASN A 145 -6.66 -10.30 0.53
C ASN A 145 -7.09 -9.34 -0.58
N LEU A 146 -6.40 -8.22 -0.74
CA LEU A 146 -6.63 -7.29 -1.83
C LEU A 146 -6.41 -7.93 -3.20
N HIS A 147 -5.38 -8.77 -3.32
CA HIS A 147 -5.14 -9.55 -4.55
C HIS A 147 -6.33 -10.46 -4.89
N LEU A 148 -6.85 -11.20 -3.91
CA LEU A 148 -8.00 -12.07 -4.12
C LEU A 148 -9.25 -11.29 -4.53
N GLN A 149 -9.54 -10.18 -3.86
CA GLN A 149 -10.69 -9.31 -4.15
C GLN A 149 -10.58 -8.67 -5.54
N LEU A 150 -9.38 -8.21 -5.91
CA LEU A 150 -9.15 -7.66 -7.23
C LEU A 150 -9.27 -8.73 -8.32
N LEU A 151 -8.75 -9.93 -8.06
CA LEU A 151 -8.88 -11.07 -8.99
C LEU A 151 -10.34 -11.43 -9.23
N GLU A 152 -11.16 -11.48 -8.19
CA GLU A 152 -12.60 -11.70 -8.30
C GLU A 152 -13.28 -10.62 -9.14
N ALA A 153 -13.02 -9.34 -8.80
CA ALA A 153 -13.58 -8.21 -9.53
C ALA A 153 -13.17 -8.17 -11.01
N THR A 154 -11.90 -8.44 -11.32
CA THR A 154 -11.38 -8.46 -12.69
C THR A 154 -11.92 -9.66 -13.48
N THR A 155 -12.12 -10.80 -12.83
CA THR A 155 -12.72 -11.99 -13.45
C THR A 155 -14.17 -11.72 -13.78
N TYR A 156 -14.94 -11.18 -12.83
CA TYR A 156 -16.33 -10.80 -13.07
C TYR A 156 -16.47 -9.79 -14.21
N ALA A 157 -15.65 -8.75 -14.23
CA ALA A 157 -15.65 -7.76 -15.31
C ALA A 157 -15.43 -8.42 -16.68
N ARG A 158 -14.43 -9.30 -16.78
CA ARG A 158 -14.09 -10.01 -18.02
C ARG A 158 -15.23 -10.92 -18.50
N GLU A 159 -15.87 -11.66 -17.61
CA GLU A 159 -17.02 -12.52 -17.90
C GLU A 159 -18.23 -11.73 -18.41
N HIS A 160 -18.32 -10.44 -18.05
CA HIS A 160 -19.38 -9.53 -18.49
C HIS A 160 -18.96 -8.62 -19.67
N GLY A 161 -17.86 -8.93 -20.34
CA GLY A 161 -17.39 -8.18 -21.50
C GLY A 161 -16.79 -6.80 -21.18
N VAL A 162 -16.44 -6.54 -19.92
CA VAL A 162 -15.78 -5.31 -19.50
C VAL A 162 -14.28 -5.52 -19.44
N VAL A 163 -13.54 -4.71 -20.20
CA VAL A 163 -12.07 -4.71 -20.18
C VAL A 163 -11.59 -3.62 -19.23
N LEU A 164 -10.79 -4.00 -18.25
CA LEU A 164 -10.11 -3.04 -17.37
C LEU A 164 -8.82 -2.57 -18.04
N LYS A 165 -8.67 -1.25 -18.16
CA LYS A 165 -7.44 -0.61 -18.62
C LYS A 165 -6.71 -0.04 -17.39
N GLY A 166 -5.51 -0.54 -17.14
CA GLY A 166 -4.60 0.06 -16.16
C GLY A 166 -4.06 1.39 -16.68
N ASP A 167 -3.70 2.26 -15.76
CA ASP A 167 -3.03 3.52 -16.06
C ASP A 167 -1.63 3.51 -15.44
N ILE A 168 -0.67 4.15 -16.12
CA ILE A 168 0.70 4.29 -15.63
C ILE A 168 0.80 5.65 -14.96
N PRO A 169 1.25 5.73 -13.70
CA PRO A 169 1.42 7.01 -13.01
C PRO A 169 2.49 7.86 -13.70
N ILE A 170 2.27 9.18 -13.75
CA ILE A 170 3.21 10.15 -14.32
C ILE A 170 4.52 10.17 -13.54
N GLY A 171 4.50 9.90 -12.26
CA GLY A 171 5.67 9.88 -11.41
C GLY A 171 5.37 9.21 -10.07
N ILE A 172 6.40 9.10 -9.24
CA ILE A 172 6.34 8.49 -7.91
C ILE A 172 6.48 9.55 -6.81
N SER A 173 6.07 9.20 -5.60
CA SER A 173 6.43 10.01 -4.44
C SER A 173 7.93 9.88 -4.14
N ARG A 174 8.58 10.99 -3.72
CA ARG A 174 9.97 10.96 -3.23
C ARG A 174 10.17 10.06 -2.03
N ASN A 175 9.08 9.84 -1.30
CA ASN A 175 9.01 9.06 -0.08
C ASN A 175 8.20 7.78 -0.32
N SER A 176 8.40 7.15 -1.46
CA SER A 176 7.81 5.86 -1.83
C SER A 176 8.79 4.72 -1.68
N VAL A 177 8.29 3.51 -1.70
CA VAL A 177 9.11 2.31 -1.68
C VAL A 177 10.01 2.23 -2.91
N GLU A 178 9.53 2.63 -4.09
CA GLU A 178 10.31 2.64 -5.33
C GLU A 178 11.51 3.59 -5.25
N ALA A 179 11.31 4.78 -4.67
CA ALA A 179 12.40 5.74 -4.45
C ALA A 179 13.43 5.23 -3.42
N TRP A 180 13.02 4.35 -2.52
CA TRP A 180 13.89 3.73 -1.52
C TRP A 180 14.65 2.54 -2.10
N THR A 181 13.96 1.64 -2.84
CA THR A 181 14.56 0.42 -3.38
C THR A 181 15.41 0.68 -4.63
N GLU A 182 14.98 1.62 -5.49
CA GLU A 182 15.54 1.83 -6.82
C GLU A 182 15.78 3.32 -7.14
N PRO A 183 16.50 4.04 -6.25
CA PRO A 183 16.66 5.50 -6.35
C PRO A 183 17.34 5.96 -7.66
N TYR A 184 18.11 5.09 -8.31
CA TYR A 184 18.84 5.40 -9.54
C TYR A 184 17.94 5.57 -10.78
N TYR A 185 16.72 5.03 -10.74
CA TYR A 185 15.75 5.26 -11.82
C TYR A 185 15.07 6.64 -11.76
N PHE A 186 15.34 7.42 -10.72
CA PHE A 186 14.65 8.68 -10.48
C PHE A 186 15.62 9.83 -10.23
N ASN A 187 15.34 11.00 -10.83
CA ASN A 187 16.06 12.24 -10.56
C ASN A 187 15.55 12.87 -9.26
N LEU A 188 15.96 12.30 -8.12
CA LEU A 188 15.51 12.70 -6.80
C LEU A 188 15.89 14.14 -6.40
N ASN A 189 16.85 14.77 -7.09
CA ASN A 189 17.27 16.15 -6.87
C ASN A 189 16.46 17.17 -7.69
N GLY A 190 15.65 16.70 -8.64
CA GLY A 190 14.79 17.51 -9.50
C GLY A 190 13.31 17.35 -9.16
N GLN A 191 12.47 18.14 -9.78
CA GLN A 191 11.02 18.02 -9.67
C GLN A 191 10.38 18.14 -11.05
N ALA A 192 9.38 17.30 -11.31
CA ALA A 192 8.55 17.43 -12.48
C ALA A 192 7.62 18.66 -12.35
N GLY A 193 7.28 19.24 -13.48
CA GLY A 193 6.38 20.37 -13.53
C GLY A 193 6.04 20.75 -14.98
N ALA A 194 5.26 21.80 -15.16
CA ALA A 194 4.94 22.37 -16.45
C ALA A 194 5.44 23.83 -16.53
N PRO A 195 5.91 24.27 -17.72
CA PRO A 195 6.27 25.65 -17.96
C PRO A 195 5.04 26.56 -17.81
N PRO A 196 5.25 27.90 -17.72
CA PRO A 196 4.15 28.86 -17.77
C PRO A 196 3.28 28.69 -19.01
N ASP A 197 1.98 28.75 -18.79
CA ASP A 197 0.95 28.69 -19.83
C ASP A 197 -0.21 29.66 -19.54
N ASP A 198 -1.26 29.65 -20.35
CA ASP A 198 -2.43 30.51 -20.17
C ASP A 198 -3.23 30.22 -18.88
N PHE A 199 -3.05 29.04 -18.27
CA PHE A 199 -3.72 28.62 -17.02
C PHE A 199 -2.85 28.87 -15.79
N SER A 200 -1.52 28.89 -15.95
CA SER A 200 -0.57 29.09 -14.85
C SER A 200 0.60 29.96 -15.30
N ILE A 201 0.51 31.26 -14.99
CA ILE A 201 1.50 32.29 -15.38
C ILE A 201 2.90 31.97 -14.83
N ASN A 202 2.99 31.29 -13.68
CA ASN A 202 4.26 30.92 -13.04
C ASN A 202 4.70 29.48 -13.35
N GLY A 203 3.96 28.77 -14.22
CA GLY A 203 4.13 27.33 -14.41
C GLY A 203 3.63 26.53 -13.22
N GLN A 204 3.86 25.22 -13.25
CA GLN A 204 3.42 24.30 -12.22
C GLN A 204 4.61 23.49 -11.71
N ASN A 205 4.67 23.29 -10.39
CA ASN A 205 5.57 22.34 -9.75
C ASN A 205 4.72 21.19 -9.17
N TRP A 206 4.93 19.98 -9.69
CA TRP A 206 4.15 18.82 -9.29
C TRP A 206 4.77 18.06 -8.10
N GLY A 207 5.99 18.44 -7.68
CA GLY A 207 6.61 17.95 -6.45
C GLY A 207 7.21 16.55 -6.50
N PHE A 208 6.93 15.74 -7.52
CA PHE A 208 7.52 14.41 -7.66
C PHE A 208 8.78 14.41 -8.54
N PRO A 209 9.69 13.43 -8.39
CA PRO A 209 10.89 13.32 -9.19
C PRO A 209 10.57 12.94 -10.64
N THR A 210 11.43 13.35 -11.58
CA THR A 210 11.39 12.83 -12.95
C THR A 210 12.10 11.50 -13.06
N TYR A 211 11.78 10.73 -14.11
CA TYR A 211 12.47 9.48 -14.43
C TYR A 211 13.86 9.76 -14.99
N ASN A 212 14.83 8.92 -14.65
CA ASN A 212 16.16 8.88 -15.21
C ASN A 212 16.19 7.93 -16.41
N TRP A 213 15.76 8.43 -17.56
CA TRP A 213 15.61 7.63 -18.78
C TRP A 213 16.93 7.02 -19.27
N ASP A 214 18.06 7.68 -19.03
CA ASP A 214 19.38 7.19 -19.44
C ASP A 214 19.79 5.86 -18.75
N VAL A 215 19.17 5.56 -17.61
CA VAL A 215 19.42 4.33 -16.83
C VAL A 215 18.34 3.26 -17.08
N MET A 216 17.19 3.68 -17.61
CA MET A 216 16.06 2.77 -17.87
C MET A 216 16.16 2.06 -19.25
N GLU A 217 17.10 2.48 -20.11
CA GLU A 217 17.39 1.81 -21.37
C GLU A 217 18.23 0.53 -21.12
#